data_b57b9e57ecc7b77d3d418c2351cd35e8
#
_entry.id   b57b9e57ecc7b77d3d418c2351cd35e8
#
_cell.length_a   1.000
_cell.length_b   1.000
_cell.length_c   1.000
_cell.angle_alpha   90.00
_cell.angle_beta   90.00
_cell.angle_gamma   90.00
#
_symmetry.space_group_name_H-M   'P 1'
#
loop_
_entity.id
_entity.type
_entity.pdbx_description
1 polymer ?
#
loop_
_entity_poly.entity_id
_entity_poly.type
_entity_poly.pdbx_seq_one_letter_code
_entity_poly.pdbx_strand_id
1 'polypeptide(L)'
;WIIVAAGNPPEYNRSVHDFDFVTLDRVRKIDIEADLDVFKGYARARHLHPFILSYLELRPQNFYRTENDVDGIQFVTARGWEDLSSLIYTYEELSIKVDEDIIHQFIQHEDIAKDVAAYYDLYQKYRDDYDISRILTGQAGADIYAKLFRASFDEHLSCVELLISGLHNYISDALTADNLTTEAYAFLKTYQIEFCLLYTSDAADEAR
;
A
#
# COMPACT_ATOMS: atom_id res chain seq x y z
N TRP A 1 -27.04 -22.84 11.38
CA TRP A 1 -25.59 -22.70 11.31
C TRP A 1 -25.16 -22.65 9.85
N ILE A 2 -24.23 -21.75 9.54
CA ILE A 2 -23.56 -21.69 8.23
C ILE A 2 -22.10 -22.03 8.49
N ILE A 3 -21.58 -23.00 7.74
CA ILE A 3 -20.16 -23.37 7.79
C ILE A 3 -19.46 -22.67 6.62
N VAL A 4 -18.45 -21.88 6.92
CA VAL A 4 -17.59 -21.25 5.93
C VAL A 4 -16.18 -21.84 6.09
N ALA A 5 -15.61 -22.30 4.98
CA ALA A 5 -14.24 -22.81 4.94
C ALA A 5 -13.45 -22.02 3.91
N ALA A 6 -12.20 -21.70 4.23
CA ALA A 6 -11.25 -21.09 3.31
C ALA A 6 -10.08 -22.05 3.09
N GLY A 7 -9.58 -22.11 1.88
CA GLY A 7 -8.46 -22.98 1.52
C GLY A 7 -7.78 -22.49 0.26
N ASN A 8 -6.57 -22.96 0.02
CA ASN A 8 -5.85 -22.70 -1.21
C ASN A 8 -6.14 -23.78 -2.25
N PRO A 9 -6.21 -23.43 -3.54
CA PRO A 9 -6.36 -24.42 -4.59
C PRO A 9 -5.12 -25.33 -4.71
N PRO A 10 -5.25 -26.52 -5.36
CA PRO A 10 -4.17 -27.51 -5.44
C PRO A 10 -2.87 -26.97 -6.06
N GLU A 11 -2.95 -25.96 -6.91
CA GLU A 11 -1.79 -25.32 -7.53
C GLU A 11 -0.85 -24.69 -6.50
N TYR A 12 -1.38 -24.21 -5.36
CA TYR A 12 -0.63 -23.60 -4.28
C TYR A 12 -0.33 -24.56 -3.11
N ASN A 13 -1.02 -25.71 -3.06
CA ASN A 13 -0.81 -26.67 -1.99
C ASN A 13 -1.00 -28.11 -2.48
N ARG A 14 0.10 -28.78 -2.77
CA ARG A 14 0.12 -30.18 -3.26
C ARG A 14 -0.45 -31.21 -2.28
N SER A 15 -0.67 -30.82 -1.03
CA SER A 15 -1.25 -31.68 0.02
C SER A 15 -2.77 -31.59 0.08
N VAL A 16 -3.41 -30.75 -0.73
CA VAL A 16 -4.86 -30.60 -0.78
C VAL A 16 -5.43 -31.69 -1.67
N HIS A 17 -6.43 -32.42 -1.16
CA HIS A 17 -7.24 -33.32 -1.95
C HIS A 17 -8.49 -32.58 -2.43
N ASP A 18 -8.83 -32.78 -3.70
CA ASP A 18 -10.09 -32.25 -4.23
C ASP A 18 -11.28 -32.84 -3.48
N PHE A 19 -12.30 -32.02 -3.25
CA PHE A 19 -13.57 -32.48 -2.75
C PHE A 19 -14.21 -33.44 -3.75
N ASP A 20 -14.84 -34.52 -3.26
CA ASP A 20 -15.62 -35.37 -4.10
C ASP A 20 -16.85 -34.62 -4.67
N PHE A 21 -17.42 -35.18 -5.75
CA PHE A 21 -18.56 -34.59 -6.44
C PHE A 21 -19.76 -34.38 -5.49
N VAL A 22 -20.01 -35.29 -4.55
CA VAL A 22 -21.14 -35.23 -3.60
C VAL A 22 -20.96 -34.06 -2.64
N THR A 23 -19.74 -33.77 -2.23
CA THR A 23 -19.40 -32.62 -1.38
C THR A 23 -19.52 -31.30 -2.18
N LEU A 24 -19.01 -31.27 -3.41
CA LEU A 24 -19.09 -30.08 -4.27
C LEU A 24 -20.53 -29.68 -4.60
N ASP A 25 -21.45 -30.64 -4.74
CA ASP A 25 -22.87 -30.37 -4.97
C ASP A 25 -23.57 -29.69 -3.78
N ARG A 26 -23.00 -29.80 -2.58
CA ARG A 26 -23.55 -29.26 -1.33
C ARG A 26 -22.92 -27.95 -0.86
N VAL A 27 -21.83 -27.53 -1.48
CA VAL A 27 -21.10 -26.31 -1.13
C VAL A 27 -21.24 -25.28 -2.24
N ARG A 28 -21.08 -24.02 -1.88
CA ARG A 28 -20.92 -22.94 -2.85
C ARG A 28 -19.45 -22.54 -2.85
N LYS A 29 -18.77 -22.81 -3.95
CA LYS A 29 -17.41 -22.38 -4.17
C LYS A 29 -17.40 -20.92 -4.61
N ILE A 30 -16.55 -20.12 -3.98
CA ILE A 30 -16.28 -18.73 -4.33
C ILE A 30 -14.78 -18.66 -4.55
N ASP A 31 -14.38 -18.37 -5.79
CA ASP A 31 -12.98 -18.12 -6.11
C ASP A 31 -12.67 -16.65 -5.84
N ILE A 32 -11.57 -16.40 -5.14
CA ILE A 32 -11.11 -15.05 -4.79
C ILE A 32 -9.79 -14.84 -5.52
N GLU A 33 -9.76 -13.79 -6.33
CA GLU A 33 -8.56 -13.37 -7.06
C GLU A 33 -7.91 -12.15 -6.38
N ALA A 34 -6.61 -12.00 -6.61
CA ALA A 34 -5.89 -10.82 -6.15
C ALA A 34 -6.24 -9.62 -7.04
N ASP A 35 -6.73 -8.54 -6.43
CA ASP A 35 -7.13 -7.31 -7.09
C ASP A 35 -6.37 -6.13 -6.47
N LEU A 36 -5.59 -5.42 -7.28
CA LEU A 36 -4.76 -4.31 -6.83
C LEU A 36 -5.59 -3.12 -6.36
N ASP A 37 -6.70 -2.79 -7.04
CA ASP A 37 -7.49 -1.62 -6.68
C ASP A 37 -8.24 -1.85 -5.36
N VAL A 38 -8.73 -3.06 -5.16
CA VAL A 38 -9.29 -3.48 -3.86
C VAL A 38 -8.21 -3.44 -2.78
N PHE A 39 -6.99 -3.91 -3.08
CA PHE A 39 -5.87 -3.83 -2.13
C PHE A 39 -5.48 -2.39 -1.79
N LYS A 40 -5.44 -1.48 -2.77
CA LYS A 40 -5.17 -0.06 -2.52
C LYS A 40 -6.20 0.57 -1.58
N GLY A 41 -7.50 0.26 -1.79
CA GLY A 41 -8.57 0.69 -0.88
C GLY A 41 -8.37 0.17 0.54
N TYR A 42 -8.04 -1.12 0.67
CA TYR A 42 -7.69 -1.75 1.93
C TYR A 42 -6.44 -1.10 2.58
N ALA A 43 -5.38 -0.92 1.79
CA ALA A 43 -4.12 -0.35 2.25
C ALA A 43 -4.30 1.06 2.83
N ARG A 44 -5.12 1.91 2.18
CA ARG A 44 -5.47 3.24 2.70
C ARG A 44 -6.28 3.16 4.00
N ALA A 45 -7.29 2.31 4.03
CA ALA A 45 -8.13 2.12 5.23
C ALA A 45 -7.35 1.57 6.44
N ARG A 46 -6.29 0.79 6.18
CA ARG A 46 -5.43 0.19 7.20
C ARG A 46 -4.16 0.99 7.46
N HIS A 47 -3.99 2.14 6.79
CA HIS A 47 -2.81 3.01 6.93
C HIS A 47 -1.50 2.28 6.64
N LEU A 48 -1.47 1.48 5.58
CA LEU A 48 -0.23 0.91 5.11
C LEU A 48 0.74 2.02 4.73
N HIS A 49 2.04 1.71 4.82
CA HIS A 49 3.07 2.70 4.56
C HIS A 49 2.94 3.31 3.16
N PRO A 50 2.98 4.66 3.00
CA PRO A 50 2.74 5.34 1.72
C PRO A 50 3.67 4.88 0.60
N PHE A 51 4.89 4.46 0.96
CA PHE A 51 5.84 3.86 0.03
C PHE A 51 5.25 2.66 -0.76
N ILE A 52 4.48 1.78 -0.08
CA ILE A 52 3.88 0.60 -0.72
C ILE A 52 2.90 1.04 -1.81
N LEU A 53 2.07 2.03 -1.52
CA LEU A 53 1.09 2.57 -2.48
C LEU A 53 1.79 3.24 -3.66
N SER A 54 2.77 4.11 -3.40
CA SER A 54 3.52 4.79 -4.47
C SER A 54 4.28 3.80 -5.37
N TYR A 55 4.86 2.74 -4.80
CA TYR A 55 5.52 1.69 -5.58
C TYR A 55 4.53 0.92 -6.46
N LEU A 56 3.39 0.51 -5.90
CA LEU A 56 2.40 -0.27 -6.62
C LEU A 56 1.61 0.55 -7.67
N GLU A 57 1.49 1.86 -7.50
CA GLU A 57 0.99 2.75 -8.56
C GLU A 57 1.95 2.79 -9.75
N LEU A 58 3.24 2.83 -9.47
CA LEU A 58 4.27 2.88 -10.51
C LEU A 58 4.49 1.51 -11.18
N ARG A 59 4.29 0.41 -10.43
CA ARG A 59 4.57 -0.97 -10.87
C ARG A 59 3.44 -1.93 -10.50
N PRO A 60 2.24 -1.73 -11.06
CA PRO A 60 1.05 -2.53 -10.72
C PRO A 60 1.24 -4.03 -10.99
N GLN A 61 2.07 -4.40 -11.98
CA GLN A 61 2.38 -5.78 -12.33
C GLN A 61 3.13 -6.54 -11.22
N ASN A 62 3.74 -5.85 -10.27
CA ASN A 62 4.49 -6.44 -9.16
C ASN A 62 3.63 -6.72 -7.93
N PHE A 63 2.33 -6.39 -7.97
CA PHE A 63 1.44 -6.58 -6.83
C PHE A 63 1.27 -8.03 -6.42
N TYR A 64 1.01 -8.91 -7.39
CA TYR A 64 0.81 -10.33 -7.16
C TYR A 64 1.46 -11.13 -8.27
N ARG A 65 2.47 -11.93 -7.90
CA ARG A 65 3.22 -12.73 -8.85
C ARG A 65 3.68 -14.03 -8.19
N THR A 66 3.60 -15.12 -8.93
CA THR A 66 4.12 -16.42 -8.50
C THR A 66 4.82 -17.05 -9.69
N GLU A 67 6.09 -17.38 -9.53
CA GLU A 67 6.90 -18.03 -10.56
C GLU A 67 7.62 -19.25 -9.98
N ASN A 68 7.77 -20.27 -10.79
CA ASN A 68 8.59 -21.45 -10.47
C ASN A 68 9.94 -21.27 -11.14
N ASP A 69 10.98 -21.22 -10.35
CA ASP A 69 12.36 -21.19 -10.81
C ASP A 69 13.08 -22.48 -10.44
N VAL A 70 14.31 -22.64 -10.93
CA VAL A 70 15.19 -23.79 -10.64
C VAL A 70 15.49 -23.91 -9.14
N ASP A 71 15.56 -22.77 -8.46
CA ASP A 71 15.89 -22.67 -7.03
C ASP A 71 14.64 -22.72 -6.11
N GLY A 72 13.42 -22.76 -6.68
CA GLY A 72 12.19 -22.85 -5.92
C GLY A 72 11.05 -21.99 -6.44
N ILE A 73 10.08 -21.74 -5.58
CA ILE A 73 8.93 -20.88 -5.89
C ILE A 73 9.26 -19.47 -5.43
N GLN A 74 9.28 -18.55 -6.37
CA GLN A 74 9.37 -17.12 -6.10
C GLN A 74 7.97 -16.51 -6.12
N PHE A 75 7.65 -15.66 -5.15
CA PHE A 75 6.32 -15.07 -5.08
C PHE A 75 6.27 -13.71 -4.40
N VAL A 76 5.23 -12.96 -4.78
CA VAL A 76 4.79 -11.73 -4.13
C VAL A 76 3.30 -11.82 -3.90
N THR A 77 2.84 -11.44 -2.72
CA THR A 77 1.42 -11.49 -2.34
C THR A 77 1.00 -10.23 -1.62
N ALA A 78 -0.31 -9.98 -1.57
CA ALA A 78 -0.90 -8.87 -0.79
C ALA A 78 -0.45 -8.88 0.68
N ARG A 79 -0.33 -10.07 1.30
CA ARG A 79 0.17 -10.21 2.67
C ARG A 79 1.63 -9.77 2.80
N GLY A 80 2.49 -10.14 1.84
CA GLY A 80 3.90 -9.70 1.84
C GLY A 80 4.03 -8.18 1.86
N TRP A 81 3.18 -7.47 1.11
CA TRP A 81 3.13 -6.00 1.13
C TRP A 81 2.68 -5.43 2.47
N GLU A 82 1.66 -6.01 3.09
CA GLU A 82 1.16 -5.59 4.41
C GLU A 82 2.22 -5.80 5.51
N ASP A 83 2.85 -6.98 5.51
CA ASP A 83 3.89 -7.33 6.48
C ASP A 83 5.13 -6.43 6.29
N LEU A 84 5.55 -6.17 5.05
CA LEU A 84 6.63 -5.23 4.73
C LEU A 84 6.30 -3.81 5.21
N SER A 85 5.07 -3.34 5.01
CA SER A 85 4.61 -2.05 5.51
C SER A 85 4.79 -1.93 7.03
N SER A 86 4.36 -2.95 7.77
CA SER A 86 4.47 -2.99 9.23
C SER A 86 5.93 -2.97 9.70
N LEU A 87 6.80 -3.69 8.97
CA LEU A 87 8.23 -3.69 9.26
C LEU A 87 8.85 -2.31 8.99
N ILE A 88 8.53 -1.68 7.86
CA ILE A 88 9.08 -0.36 7.52
C ILE A 88 8.76 0.66 8.62
N TYR A 89 7.50 0.74 9.07
CA TYR A 89 7.13 1.62 10.19
C TYR A 89 7.96 1.36 11.45
N THR A 90 8.12 0.09 11.82
CA THR A 90 8.91 -0.29 12.99
C THR A 90 10.38 0.10 12.85
N TYR A 91 10.96 -0.08 11.66
CA TYR A 91 12.36 0.24 11.39
C TYR A 91 12.60 1.74 11.35
N GLU A 92 11.65 2.51 10.81
CA GLU A 92 11.70 3.98 10.86
C GLU A 92 11.65 4.50 12.29
N GLU A 93 10.75 3.96 13.13
CA GLU A 93 10.65 4.31 14.54
C GLU A 93 11.96 4.02 15.30
N LEU A 94 12.60 2.89 15.00
CA LEU A 94 13.86 2.48 15.60
C LEU A 94 15.10 3.10 14.91
N SER A 95 14.92 3.87 13.85
CA SER A 95 16.01 4.42 13.02
C SER A 95 16.94 3.32 12.46
N ILE A 96 16.38 2.16 12.11
CA ILE A 96 17.10 1.06 11.49
C ILE A 96 16.92 1.15 9.98
N LYS A 97 18.01 0.95 9.22
CA LYS A 97 17.95 0.96 7.77
C LYS A 97 17.25 -0.31 7.26
N VAL A 98 16.29 -0.13 6.35
CA VAL A 98 15.71 -1.20 5.54
C VAL A 98 16.60 -1.40 4.30
N ASP A 99 17.02 -2.62 4.05
CA ASP A 99 17.84 -3.00 2.90
C ASP A 99 17.16 -4.10 2.07
N GLU A 100 17.81 -4.52 0.99
CA GLU A 100 17.31 -5.54 0.06
C GLU A 100 17.07 -6.89 0.77
N ASP A 101 17.98 -7.31 1.65
CA ASP A 101 17.89 -8.61 2.34
C ASP A 101 16.64 -8.65 3.25
N ILE A 102 16.32 -7.54 3.88
CA ILE A 102 15.13 -7.40 4.72
C ILE A 102 13.87 -7.41 3.87
N ILE A 103 13.84 -6.65 2.77
CA ILE A 103 12.70 -6.62 1.84
C ILE A 103 12.44 -8.01 1.26
N HIS A 104 13.50 -8.75 0.90
CA HIS A 104 13.39 -10.08 0.32
C HIS A 104 12.72 -11.10 1.26
N GLN A 105 12.75 -10.89 2.58
CA GLN A 105 12.04 -11.75 3.54
C GLN A 105 10.52 -11.72 3.37
N PHE A 106 9.97 -10.62 2.84
CA PHE A 106 8.54 -10.41 2.65
C PHE A 106 8.13 -10.50 1.17
N ILE A 107 9.00 -10.04 0.29
CA ILE A 107 8.84 -10.07 -1.16
C ILE A 107 9.78 -11.17 -1.68
N GLN A 108 9.30 -12.41 -1.68
CA GLN A 108 10.11 -13.59 -2.01
C GLN A 108 10.25 -13.81 -3.53
N HIS A 109 10.43 -12.72 -4.26
CA HIS A 109 10.76 -12.68 -5.67
C HIS A 109 11.99 -11.78 -5.82
N GLU A 110 13.11 -12.36 -6.19
CA GLU A 110 14.43 -11.69 -6.15
C GLU A 110 14.45 -10.38 -6.94
N ASP A 111 14.03 -10.41 -8.21
CA ASP A 111 14.05 -9.22 -9.06
C ASP A 111 13.11 -8.11 -8.54
N ILE A 112 11.94 -8.51 -8.00
CA ILE A 112 11.00 -7.54 -7.43
C ILE A 112 11.55 -6.97 -6.12
N ALA A 113 12.16 -7.79 -5.27
CA ALA A 113 12.77 -7.30 -4.03
C ALA A 113 13.88 -6.26 -4.29
N LYS A 114 14.73 -6.50 -5.31
CA LYS A 114 15.75 -5.55 -5.76
C LYS A 114 15.16 -4.24 -6.25
N ASP A 115 14.11 -4.31 -7.10
CA ASP A 115 13.43 -3.12 -7.60
C ASP A 115 12.74 -2.33 -6.48
N VAL A 116 12.11 -3.03 -5.52
CA VAL A 116 11.50 -2.43 -4.31
C VAL A 116 12.56 -1.72 -3.46
N ALA A 117 13.72 -2.36 -3.23
CA ALA A 117 14.81 -1.78 -2.44
C ALA A 117 15.37 -0.50 -3.09
N ALA A 118 15.61 -0.55 -4.40
CA ALA A 118 16.08 0.61 -5.16
C ALA A 118 15.07 1.76 -5.11
N TYR A 119 13.79 1.47 -5.25
CA TYR A 119 12.75 2.49 -5.15
C TYR A 119 12.58 3.02 -3.72
N TYR A 120 12.77 2.19 -2.70
CA TYR A 120 12.72 2.63 -1.30
C TYR A 120 13.82 3.64 -0.96
N ASP A 121 15.04 3.43 -1.44
CA ASP A 121 16.14 4.39 -1.27
C ASP A 121 15.80 5.75 -1.94
N LEU A 122 15.17 5.73 -3.12
CA LEU A 122 14.70 6.96 -3.79
C LEU A 122 13.56 7.64 -3.02
N TYR A 123 12.59 6.85 -2.54
CA TYR A 123 11.46 7.37 -1.76
C TYR A 123 11.92 8.05 -0.47
N GLN A 124 12.89 7.47 0.25
CA GLN A 124 13.48 8.09 1.43
C GLN A 124 14.13 9.43 1.10
N LYS A 125 14.89 9.48 0.00
CA LYS A 125 15.48 10.71 -0.48
C LYS A 125 14.42 11.78 -0.79
N TYR A 126 13.33 11.42 -1.45
CA TYR A 126 12.25 12.37 -1.77
C TYR A 126 11.56 12.88 -0.50
N ARG A 127 11.32 11.99 0.46
CA ARG A 127 10.76 12.38 1.76
C ARG A 127 11.61 13.43 2.47
N ASP A 128 12.93 13.24 2.49
CA ASP A 128 13.86 14.15 3.13
C ASP A 128 14.01 15.48 2.34
N ASP A 129 13.92 15.39 1.03
CA ASP A 129 14.12 16.52 0.11
C ASP A 129 12.95 17.51 0.09
N TYR A 130 11.72 17.09 0.41
CA TYR A 130 10.50 17.91 0.20
C TYR A 130 9.85 18.43 1.47
N ASP A 131 10.22 18.01 2.66
CA ASP A 131 9.64 18.45 3.93
C ASP A 131 8.10 18.60 3.88
N ILE A 132 7.44 17.46 3.82
CA ILE A 132 5.98 17.35 3.62
C ILE A 132 5.19 18.16 4.66
N SER A 133 5.66 18.20 5.91
CA SER A 133 5.01 18.98 6.96
C SER A 133 4.97 20.47 6.64
N ARG A 134 6.04 21.04 6.07
CA ARG A 134 6.05 22.45 5.67
C ARG A 134 5.14 22.74 4.49
N ILE A 135 5.00 21.79 3.57
CA ILE A 135 4.06 21.92 2.45
C ILE A 135 2.63 21.94 3.00
N LEU A 136 2.27 20.98 3.85
CA LEU A 136 0.92 20.86 4.42
C LEU A 136 0.52 22.05 5.30
N THR A 137 1.47 22.66 5.99
CA THR A 137 1.23 23.84 6.83
C THR A 137 1.34 25.17 6.07
N GLY A 138 1.58 25.15 4.76
CA GLY A 138 1.74 26.37 3.95
C GLY A 138 3.05 27.13 4.22
N GLN A 139 4.03 26.51 4.85
CA GLN A 139 5.33 27.12 5.18
C GLN A 139 6.43 26.73 4.20
N ALA A 140 6.11 26.04 3.10
CA ALA A 140 7.05 25.68 2.07
C ALA A 140 7.58 26.91 1.33
N GLY A 141 8.89 26.97 1.16
CA GLY A 141 9.55 28.03 0.39
C GLY A 141 9.40 27.86 -1.12
N ALA A 142 9.66 28.93 -1.88
CA ALA A 142 9.62 28.89 -3.34
C ALA A 142 10.60 27.89 -3.97
N ASP A 143 11.65 27.54 -3.25
CA ASP A 143 12.65 26.53 -3.62
C ASP A 143 12.06 25.13 -3.72
N ILE A 144 11.19 24.76 -2.75
CA ILE A 144 10.49 23.46 -2.75
C ILE A 144 9.56 23.35 -3.96
N TYR A 145 8.77 24.39 -4.24
CA TYR A 145 7.89 24.41 -5.41
C TYR A 145 8.66 24.37 -6.73
N ALA A 146 9.80 25.08 -6.83
CA ALA A 146 10.63 25.05 -8.00
C ALA A 146 11.29 23.67 -8.21
N LYS A 147 11.58 22.94 -7.12
CA LYS A 147 12.09 21.58 -7.16
C LYS A 147 11.02 20.62 -7.64
N LEU A 148 9.83 20.69 -7.06
CA LEU A 148 8.66 19.90 -7.49
C LEU A 148 8.37 20.10 -8.98
N PHE A 149 8.39 21.33 -9.47
CA PHE A 149 8.13 21.62 -10.89
C PHE A 149 9.10 20.93 -11.86
N ARG A 150 10.30 20.59 -11.42
CA ARG A 150 11.34 19.92 -12.22
C ARG A 150 11.48 18.43 -11.91
N ALA A 151 10.69 17.94 -10.97
CA ALA A 151 10.76 16.58 -10.49
C ALA A 151 10.37 15.57 -11.59
N SER A 152 10.87 14.36 -11.50
CA SER A 152 10.47 13.23 -12.35
C SER A 152 9.07 12.72 -11.98
N PHE A 153 8.49 11.89 -12.82
CA PHE A 153 7.14 11.34 -12.58
C PHE A 153 7.07 10.50 -11.29
N ASP A 154 8.05 9.64 -11.06
CA ASP A 154 8.15 8.81 -9.85
C ASP A 154 8.33 9.65 -8.57
N GLU A 155 9.07 10.75 -8.68
CA GLU A 155 9.27 11.73 -7.61
C GLU A 155 7.96 12.47 -7.28
N HIS A 156 7.21 12.91 -8.30
CA HIS A 156 5.87 13.49 -8.12
C HIS A 156 4.92 12.51 -7.44
N LEU A 157 4.87 11.27 -7.91
CA LEU A 157 4.00 10.23 -7.35
C LEU A 157 4.32 9.97 -5.88
N SER A 158 5.60 9.83 -5.54
CA SER A 158 6.03 9.66 -4.15
C SER A 158 5.65 10.86 -3.27
N CYS A 159 5.81 12.09 -3.78
CA CYS A 159 5.41 13.29 -3.06
C CYS A 159 3.90 13.36 -2.85
N VAL A 160 3.10 12.98 -3.84
CA VAL A 160 1.63 12.95 -3.72
C VAL A 160 1.19 11.94 -2.65
N GLU A 161 1.71 10.73 -2.66
CA GLU A 161 1.38 9.73 -1.63
C GLU A 161 1.83 10.16 -0.23
N LEU A 162 2.99 10.80 -0.11
CA LEU A 162 3.46 11.39 1.14
C LEU A 162 2.53 12.51 1.64
N LEU A 163 2.07 13.38 0.74
CA LEU A 163 1.12 14.46 1.08
C LEU A 163 -0.24 13.90 1.50
N ILE A 164 -0.75 12.87 0.81
CA ILE A 164 -2.00 12.20 1.16
C ILE A 164 -1.90 11.59 2.56
N SER A 165 -0.84 10.86 2.83
CA SER A 165 -0.59 10.24 4.14
C SER A 165 -0.46 11.30 5.25
N GLY A 166 0.32 12.35 4.99
CA GLY A 166 0.49 13.45 5.94
C GLY A 166 -0.83 14.17 6.24
N LEU A 167 -1.63 14.47 5.21
CA LEU A 167 -2.94 15.09 5.38
C LEU A 167 -3.89 14.19 6.17
N HIS A 168 -3.90 12.89 5.89
CA HIS A 168 -4.70 11.93 6.64
C HIS A 168 -4.33 11.93 8.13
N ASN A 169 -3.04 11.92 8.45
CA ASN A 169 -2.57 11.97 9.83
C ASN A 169 -3.01 13.28 10.52
N TYR A 170 -2.86 14.43 9.85
CA TYR A 170 -3.34 15.71 10.38
C TYR A 170 -4.85 15.70 10.69
N ILE A 171 -5.66 15.15 9.80
CA ILE A 171 -7.11 15.03 10.02
C ILE A 171 -7.41 14.09 11.18
N SER A 172 -6.73 12.96 11.26
CA SER A 172 -6.90 11.97 12.34
C SER A 172 -6.52 12.55 13.70
N ASP A 173 -5.39 13.27 13.77
CA ASP A 173 -4.95 13.95 14.98
C ASP A 173 -5.95 15.03 15.41
N ALA A 174 -6.45 15.81 14.46
CA ALA A 174 -7.48 16.80 14.72
C ALA A 174 -8.77 16.18 15.24
N LEU A 175 -9.20 15.04 14.70
CA LEU A 175 -10.40 14.31 15.12
C LEU A 175 -10.27 13.71 16.54
N THR A 176 -9.06 13.41 16.99
CA THR A 176 -8.77 12.88 18.33
C THR A 176 -8.54 14.00 19.35
N ALA A 177 -8.41 15.25 18.92
CA ALA A 177 -8.21 16.38 19.83
C ALA A 177 -9.50 16.71 20.61
N ASP A 178 -9.39 16.78 21.94
CA ASP A 178 -10.54 17.04 22.85
C ASP A 178 -11.18 18.44 22.72
N ASN A 179 -10.63 19.31 21.89
CA ASN A 179 -11.04 20.71 21.74
C ASN A 179 -11.84 21.01 20.47
N LEU A 180 -12.19 20.00 19.70
CA LEU A 180 -13.01 20.17 18.49
C LEU A 180 -14.48 20.40 18.83
N THR A 181 -15.11 21.38 18.18
CA THR A 181 -16.56 21.51 18.19
C THR A 181 -17.22 20.34 17.46
N THR A 182 -18.46 19.99 17.83
CA THR A 182 -19.21 18.90 17.15
C THR A 182 -19.34 19.14 15.64
N GLU A 183 -19.45 20.39 15.21
CA GLU A 183 -19.55 20.78 13.80
C GLU A 183 -18.21 20.59 13.07
N ALA A 184 -17.10 20.99 13.69
CA ALA A 184 -15.76 20.80 13.14
C ALA A 184 -15.42 19.30 13.03
N TYR A 185 -15.81 18.51 14.03
CA TYR A 185 -15.64 17.06 14.00
C TYR A 185 -16.43 16.43 12.84
N ALA A 186 -17.70 16.79 12.68
CA ALA A 186 -18.53 16.28 11.60
C ALA A 186 -17.98 16.67 10.22
N PHE A 187 -17.52 17.90 10.05
CA PHE A 187 -16.89 18.39 8.81
C PHE A 187 -15.63 17.61 8.47
N LEU A 188 -14.69 17.47 9.41
CA LEU A 188 -13.44 16.74 9.19
C LEU A 188 -13.70 15.26 8.91
N LYS A 189 -14.70 14.66 9.58
CA LYS A 189 -15.08 13.26 9.35
C LYS A 189 -15.65 13.05 7.95
N THR A 190 -16.49 13.96 7.48
CA THR A 190 -17.03 13.94 6.11
C THR A 190 -15.89 14.09 5.09
N TYR A 191 -15.01 15.06 5.30
CA TYR A 191 -13.87 15.30 4.42
C TYR A 191 -12.92 14.11 4.33
N GLN A 192 -12.65 13.44 5.45
CA GLN A 192 -11.85 12.22 5.48
C GLN A 192 -12.47 11.13 4.59
N ILE A 193 -13.79 10.95 4.65
CA ILE A 193 -14.50 9.95 3.85
C ILE A 193 -14.51 10.35 2.36
N GLU A 194 -14.82 11.60 2.05
CA GLU A 194 -14.85 12.10 0.67
C GLU A 194 -13.47 12.05 0.01
N PHE A 195 -12.43 12.41 0.74
CA PHE A 195 -11.06 12.36 0.24
C PHE A 195 -10.62 10.94 -0.12
N CYS A 196 -10.95 9.96 0.73
CA CYS A 196 -10.72 8.55 0.42
C CYS A 196 -11.50 8.07 -0.81
N LEU A 197 -12.74 8.56 -1.01
CA LEU A 197 -13.59 8.17 -2.14
C LEU A 197 -13.15 8.81 -3.46
N LEU A 198 -12.81 10.10 -3.46
CA LEU A 198 -12.34 10.82 -4.65
C LEU A 198 -11.07 10.21 -5.20
N TYR A 199 -10.12 9.87 -4.33
CA TYR A 199 -8.86 9.29 -4.75
C TYR A 199 -9.00 7.87 -5.33
N THR A 200 -10.02 7.13 -4.92
CA THR A 200 -10.31 5.79 -5.49
C THR A 200 -11.06 5.85 -6.81
N SER A 201 -11.79 6.95 -7.10
CA SER A 201 -12.56 7.09 -8.34
C SER A 201 -11.75 7.68 -9.50
N ASP A 202 -10.89 8.67 -9.25
CA ASP A 202 -10.09 9.32 -10.30
C ASP A 202 -9.00 8.40 -10.87
N ALA A 203 -8.41 7.54 -10.05
CA ALA A 203 -7.44 6.55 -10.52
C ALA A 203 -8.06 5.50 -11.46
N ALA A 204 -9.37 5.27 -11.38
CA ALA A 204 -10.08 4.35 -12.26
C ALA A 204 -10.49 4.97 -13.61
N ASP A 205 -10.61 6.30 -13.71
CA ASP A 205 -11.02 6.99 -14.93
C ASP A 205 -9.83 7.40 -15.83
N GLU A 206 -8.64 7.62 -15.28
CA GLU A 206 -7.43 7.89 -16.07
C GLU A 206 -6.80 6.62 -16.69
N ALA A 207 -7.21 5.44 -16.28
CA ALA A 207 -6.74 4.15 -16.82
C ALA A 207 -7.60 3.63 -18.01
N ARG A 208 -8.56 4.41 -18.50
CA ARG A 208 -9.37 4.14 -19.70
C ARG A 208 -8.94 5.03 -20.86
#